data_7fd3fe1301874495fb4c5a68e92da02a
#
_entry.id   7fd3fe1301874495fb4c5a68e92da02a
#
_cell.length_a   1.000
_cell.length_b   1.000
_cell.length_c   1.000
_cell.angle_alpha   90.00
_cell.angle_beta   90.00
_cell.angle_gamma   90.00
#
_symmetry.space_group_name_H-M   'P 1'
#
loop_
_entity.id
_entity.type
_entity.pdbx_description
1 polymer ?
#
loop_
_entity_poly.entity_id
_entity_poly.type
_entity_poly.pdbx_seq_one_letter_code
_entity_poly.pdbx_strand_id
1 'polypeptide(L)'
;MLLKSCGRCHRLIPYGPTYCSTCRPIVEAEREARLQERIKQNKRKYNKEYNKKRDPKYVRFYNGGDWRALSAKRLSDDDYKCEWCGKVATEVDHIIEIQTAEGWERRLDYTNTRSLCHDCHDRRHGRFIKKNALKVPKMR
;
A
#
# COMPACT_ATOMS: atom_id res chain seq x y z
N MET A 1 -47.01 18.59 -2.62
CA MET A 1 -45.72 17.85 -2.56
C MET A 1 -44.59 18.82 -2.89
N LEU A 2 -43.64 19.01 -2.01
CA LEU A 2 -42.50 19.91 -2.28
C LEU A 2 -41.55 19.29 -3.29
N LEU A 3 -41.16 20.04 -4.32
CA LEU A 3 -40.23 19.65 -5.36
C LEU A 3 -38.97 20.52 -5.30
N LYS A 4 -37.86 19.96 -5.76
CA LYS A 4 -36.62 20.68 -5.98
C LYS A 4 -35.92 20.22 -7.25
N SER A 5 -34.94 20.97 -7.73
CA SER A 5 -34.14 20.63 -8.89
C SER A 5 -33.08 19.58 -8.56
N CYS A 6 -32.88 18.57 -9.41
CA CYS A 6 -31.76 17.66 -9.37
C CYS A 6 -30.45 18.42 -9.57
N GLY A 7 -29.46 18.22 -8.68
CA GLY A 7 -28.18 18.95 -8.72
C GLY A 7 -27.29 18.65 -9.94
N ARG A 8 -27.69 17.72 -10.85
CA ARG A 8 -26.92 17.41 -12.08
C ARG A 8 -27.72 17.76 -13.35
N CYS A 9 -28.94 17.21 -13.50
CA CYS A 9 -29.72 17.35 -14.75
C CYS A 9 -30.85 18.38 -14.63
N HIS A 10 -31.00 19.03 -13.48
CA HIS A 10 -31.98 20.06 -13.17
C HIS A 10 -33.46 19.62 -13.29
N ARG A 11 -33.76 18.34 -13.56
CA ARG A 11 -35.11 17.79 -13.53
C ARG A 11 -35.71 17.94 -12.13
N LEU A 12 -36.99 18.25 -12.05
CA LEU A 12 -37.73 18.32 -10.79
C LEU A 12 -37.82 16.91 -10.14
N ILE A 13 -37.48 16.83 -8.86
CA ILE A 13 -37.49 15.62 -8.03
C ILE A 13 -38.18 15.92 -6.69
N PRO A 14 -38.73 14.93 -5.99
CA PRO A 14 -39.25 15.11 -4.64
C PRO A 14 -38.17 15.72 -3.69
N TYR A 15 -38.64 16.55 -2.77
CA TYR A 15 -37.76 17.14 -1.78
C TYR A 15 -37.13 16.02 -0.91
N GLY A 16 -35.83 16.09 -0.70
CA GLY A 16 -35.01 15.09 0.04
C GLY A 16 -33.70 14.77 -0.72
N PRO A 17 -33.69 13.88 -1.71
CA PRO A 17 -32.46 13.48 -2.40
C PRO A 17 -31.87 14.62 -3.24
N THR A 18 -30.53 14.76 -3.26
CA THR A 18 -29.83 15.79 -4.05
C THR A 18 -29.87 15.51 -5.55
N TYR A 19 -29.91 14.23 -5.94
CA TYR A 19 -29.87 13.76 -7.33
C TYR A 19 -31.04 12.83 -7.61
N CYS A 20 -31.58 12.85 -8.87
CA CYS A 20 -32.55 11.88 -9.31
C CYS A 20 -31.94 10.46 -9.35
N SER A 21 -32.80 9.44 -9.46
CA SER A 21 -32.37 8.04 -9.52
C SER A 21 -31.36 7.74 -10.63
N THR A 22 -31.50 8.41 -11.79
CA THR A 22 -30.56 8.26 -12.92
C THR A 22 -29.22 8.93 -12.68
N CYS A 23 -29.23 10.13 -12.07
CA CYS A 23 -27.99 10.91 -11.87
C CYS A 23 -27.18 10.46 -10.64
N ARG A 24 -27.82 9.89 -9.63
CA ARG A 24 -27.16 9.45 -8.39
C ARG A 24 -26.01 8.47 -8.65
N PRO A 25 -26.20 7.32 -9.33
CA PRO A 25 -25.12 6.38 -9.56
C PRO A 25 -23.97 6.98 -10.38
N ILE A 26 -24.29 7.90 -11.31
CA ILE A 26 -23.26 8.58 -12.11
C ILE A 26 -22.39 9.48 -11.21
N VAL A 27 -23.01 10.28 -10.34
CA VAL A 27 -22.27 11.16 -9.42
C VAL A 27 -21.47 10.38 -8.39
N GLU A 28 -22.01 9.26 -7.90
CA GLU A 28 -21.33 8.37 -6.98
C GLU A 28 -20.08 7.75 -7.64
N ALA A 29 -20.21 7.26 -8.88
CA ALA A 29 -19.06 6.74 -9.65
C ALA A 29 -17.99 7.81 -9.92
N GLU A 30 -18.40 9.04 -10.27
CA GLU A 30 -17.47 10.17 -10.48
C GLU A 30 -16.75 10.55 -9.18
N ARG A 31 -17.42 10.53 -8.03
CA ARG A 31 -16.83 10.79 -6.73
C ARG A 31 -15.81 9.72 -6.35
N GLU A 32 -16.17 8.47 -6.54
CA GLU A 32 -15.27 7.34 -6.27
C GLU A 32 -14.04 7.42 -7.16
N ALA A 33 -14.17 7.65 -8.47
CA ALA A 33 -13.06 7.82 -9.38
C ALA A 33 -12.11 8.97 -8.95
N ARG A 34 -12.68 10.12 -8.55
CA ARG A 34 -11.88 11.24 -8.02
C ARG A 34 -11.15 10.88 -6.71
N LEU A 35 -11.81 10.13 -5.84
CA LEU A 35 -11.20 9.67 -4.59
C LEU A 35 -10.02 8.74 -4.88
N GLN A 36 -10.20 7.76 -5.75
CA GLN A 36 -9.13 6.81 -6.15
C GLN A 36 -7.94 7.54 -6.79
N GLU A 37 -8.20 8.50 -7.68
CA GLU A 37 -7.12 9.29 -8.29
C GLU A 37 -6.38 10.13 -7.24
N ARG A 38 -7.07 10.74 -6.26
CA ARG A 38 -6.45 11.48 -5.16
C ARG A 38 -5.60 10.57 -4.27
N ILE A 39 -6.08 9.37 -3.95
CA ILE A 39 -5.32 8.37 -3.19
C ILE A 39 -4.03 8.00 -3.95
N LYS A 40 -4.15 7.73 -5.25
CA LYS A 40 -3.03 7.39 -6.12
C LYS A 40 -1.98 8.52 -6.19
N GLN A 41 -2.43 9.77 -6.32
CA GLN A 41 -1.55 10.94 -6.35
C GLN A 41 -0.85 11.14 -5.00
N ASN A 42 -1.57 11.02 -3.88
CA ASN A 42 -0.99 11.11 -2.54
C ASN A 42 0.05 10.02 -2.30
N LYS A 43 -0.23 8.78 -2.72
CA LYS A 43 0.73 7.66 -2.63
C LYS A 43 2.00 7.93 -3.46
N ARG A 44 1.84 8.46 -4.69
CA ARG A 44 2.98 8.85 -5.54
C ARG A 44 3.83 9.96 -4.90
N LYS A 45 3.18 11.00 -4.35
CA LYS A 45 3.85 12.09 -3.65
C LYS A 45 4.60 11.59 -2.42
N TYR A 46 3.95 10.78 -1.59
CA TYR A 46 4.57 10.16 -0.43
C TYR A 46 5.79 9.30 -0.81
N ASN A 47 5.67 8.42 -1.80
CA ASN A 47 6.77 7.58 -2.26
C ASN A 47 7.94 8.40 -2.82
N LYS A 48 7.65 9.50 -3.54
CA LYS A 48 8.68 10.41 -4.05
C LYS A 48 9.46 11.06 -2.91
N GLU A 49 8.77 11.59 -1.89
CA GLU A 49 9.42 12.20 -0.73
C GLU A 49 10.16 11.16 0.14
N TYR A 50 9.60 9.98 0.31
CA TYR A 50 10.25 8.87 1.00
C TYR A 50 11.56 8.45 0.29
N ASN A 51 11.53 8.31 -1.04
CA ASN A 51 12.69 7.90 -1.82
C ASN A 51 13.78 8.96 -1.88
N LYS A 52 13.45 10.26 -1.78
CA LYS A 52 14.45 11.34 -1.67
C LYS A 52 15.33 11.21 -0.42
N LYS A 53 14.81 10.64 0.65
CA LYS A 53 15.52 10.46 1.93
C LYS A 53 16.34 9.17 1.99
N ARG A 54 16.19 8.29 0.99
CA ARG A 54 16.91 7.02 0.91
C ARG A 54 18.16 7.18 0.05
N ASP A 55 19.19 6.40 0.37
CA ASP A 55 20.35 6.27 -0.50
C ASP A 55 19.90 5.81 -1.91
N PRO A 56 20.25 6.56 -2.97
CA PRO A 56 19.87 6.21 -4.35
C PRO A 56 20.31 4.81 -4.78
N LYS A 57 21.35 4.26 -4.17
CA LYS A 57 21.84 2.90 -4.37
C LYS A 57 20.77 1.86 -4.09
N TYR A 58 20.09 1.96 -2.93
CA TYR A 58 19.02 1.03 -2.57
C TYR A 58 17.73 1.26 -3.36
N VAL A 59 17.43 2.53 -3.68
CA VAL A 59 16.26 2.84 -4.52
C VAL A 59 16.41 2.21 -5.90
N ARG A 60 17.59 2.31 -6.52
CA ARG A 60 17.87 1.68 -7.82
C ARG A 60 17.80 0.16 -7.74
N PHE A 61 18.38 -0.43 -6.70
CA PHE A 61 18.36 -1.87 -6.48
C PHE A 61 16.92 -2.42 -6.43
N TYR A 62 16.09 -1.90 -5.53
CA TYR A 62 14.70 -2.37 -5.38
C TYR A 62 13.80 -2.12 -6.58
N ASN A 63 14.13 -1.13 -7.41
CA ASN A 63 13.45 -0.86 -8.68
C ASN A 63 14.04 -1.65 -9.87
N GLY A 64 15.15 -2.34 -9.66
CA GLY A 64 15.84 -3.12 -10.69
C GLY A 64 15.08 -4.38 -11.12
N GLY A 65 15.34 -4.83 -12.35
CA GLY A 65 14.77 -6.06 -12.91
C GLY A 65 15.18 -7.30 -12.13
N ASP A 66 16.45 -7.39 -11.74
CA ASP A 66 17.02 -8.55 -11.04
C ASP A 66 16.35 -8.80 -9.70
N TRP A 67 16.12 -7.73 -8.90
CA TRP A 67 15.37 -7.85 -7.65
C TRP A 67 13.93 -8.26 -7.87
N ARG A 68 13.26 -7.71 -8.89
CA ARG A 68 11.88 -8.08 -9.21
C ARG A 68 11.76 -9.54 -9.62
N ALA A 69 12.69 -10.03 -10.43
CA ALA A 69 12.72 -11.43 -10.85
C ALA A 69 12.97 -12.35 -9.66
N LEU A 70 13.97 -12.04 -8.82
CA LEU A 70 14.30 -12.80 -7.61
C LEU A 70 13.12 -12.85 -6.63
N SER A 71 12.49 -11.71 -6.36
CA SER A 71 11.37 -11.65 -5.42
C SER A 71 10.12 -12.35 -5.94
N ALA A 72 9.82 -12.24 -7.24
CA ALA A 72 8.72 -12.98 -7.86
C ALA A 72 8.95 -14.49 -7.78
N LYS A 73 10.17 -14.93 -8.11
CA LYS A 73 10.56 -16.34 -7.99
C LYS A 73 10.44 -16.84 -6.55
N ARG A 74 10.94 -16.09 -5.56
CA ARG A 74 10.88 -16.47 -4.14
C ARG A 74 9.45 -16.64 -3.66
N LEU A 75 8.55 -15.68 -3.94
CA LEU A 75 7.13 -15.78 -3.60
C LEU A 75 6.46 -17.00 -4.24
N SER A 76 6.78 -17.27 -5.51
CA SER A 76 6.23 -18.42 -6.24
C SER A 76 6.72 -19.74 -5.66
N ASP A 77 8.02 -19.87 -5.37
CA ASP A 77 8.61 -21.11 -4.81
C ASP A 77 8.07 -21.41 -3.40
N ASP A 78 7.71 -20.38 -2.64
CA ASP A 78 7.09 -20.51 -1.31
C ASP A 78 5.54 -20.64 -1.35
N ASP A 79 4.94 -20.86 -2.53
CA ASP A 79 3.48 -20.90 -2.72
C ASP A 79 2.77 -19.68 -2.12
N TYR A 80 3.40 -18.51 -2.14
CA TYR A 80 2.91 -17.29 -1.51
C TYR A 80 2.59 -17.46 -0.02
N LYS A 81 3.30 -18.32 0.68
CA LYS A 81 3.15 -18.53 2.13
C LYS A 81 4.21 -17.76 2.92
N CYS A 82 3.76 -17.06 3.95
CA CYS A 82 4.64 -16.39 4.88
C CYS A 82 5.42 -17.41 5.72
N GLU A 83 6.75 -17.34 5.68
CA GLU A 83 7.64 -18.23 6.43
C GLU A 83 7.37 -18.22 7.94
N TRP A 84 6.95 -17.09 8.50
CA TRP A 84 6.75 -16.95 9.94
C TRP A 84 5.35 -17.35 10.44
N CYS A 85 4.30 -17.14 9.67
CA CYS A 85 2.93 -17.34 10.17
C CYS A 85 2.01 -18.13 9.23
N GLY A 86 2.49 -18.54 8.07
CA GLY A 86 1.73 -19.31 7.09
C GLY A 86 0.63 -18.54 6.33
N LYS A 87 0.37 -17.27 6.68
CA LYS A 87 -0.57 -16.42 5.92
C LYS A 87 -0.03 -16.09 4.54
N VAL A 88 -0.86 -15.50 3.68
CA VAL A 88 -0.43 -15.06 2.34
C VAL A 88 0.73 -14.09 2.45
N ALA A 89 1.87 -14.43 1.83
CA ALA A 89 3.03 -13.59 1.68
C ALA A 89 2.85 -12.61 0.52
N THR A 90 3.18 -11.36 0.74
CA THR A 90 3.10 -10.28 -0.25
C THR A 90 4.42 -9.55 -0.44
N GLU A 91 5.40 -9.83 0.42
CA GLU A 91 6.68 -9.15 0.44
C GLU A 91 7.82 -10.16 0.56
N VAL A 92 8.96 -9.81 -0.05
CA VAL A 92 10.22 -10.56 0.14
C VAL A 92 11.17 -9.70 0.93
N ASP A 93 11.70 -10.27 2.00
CA ASP A 93 12.62 -9.63 2.94
C ASP A 93 14.00 -10.25 2.83
N HIS A 94 15.05 -9.45 3.06
CA HIS A 94 16.42 -9.95 3.20
C HIS A 94 16.68 -10.40 4.64
N ILE A 95 17.19 -11.62 4.81
CA ILE A 95 17.58 -12.16 6.12
C ILE A 95 18.71 -11.32 6.72
N ILE A 96 19.78 -11.09 5.95
CA ILE A 96 20.84 -10.13 6.25
C ILE A 96 20.52 -8.84 5.51
N GLU A 97 20.35 -7.76 6.27
CA GLU A 97 19.91 -6.47 5.71
C GLU A 97 20.91 -5.92 4.69
N ILE A 98 20.42 -5.47 3.53
CA ILE A 98 21.26 -4.95 2.44
C ILE A 98 22.00 -3.64 2.79
N GLN A 99 21.70 -3.03 3.93
CA GLN A 99 22.42 -1.87 4.46
C GLN A 99 23.79 -2.25 5.04
N THR A 100 24.00 -3.52 5.37
CA THR A 100 25.31 -4.04 5.78
C THR A 100 26.18 -4.39 4.58
N ALA A 101 27.49 -4.46 4.73
CA ALA A 101 28.40 -4.83 3.65
C ALA A 101 28.09 -6.26 3.14
N GLU A 102 27.97 -7.21 4.06
CA GLU A 102 27.63 -8.60 3.74
C GLU A 102 26.28 -8.71 3.04
N GLY A 103 25.23 -8.06 3.56
CA GLY A 103 23.91 -8.08 2.97
C GLY A 103 23.89 -7.44 1.58
N TRP A 104 24.73 -6.42 1.33
CA TRP A 104 24.87 -5.82 0.00
C TRP A 104 25.53 -6.78 -1.00
N GLU A 105 26.52 -7.51 -0.61
CA GLU A 105 27.15 -8.53 -1.47
C GLU A 105 26.15 -9.64 -1.79
N ARG A 106 25.36 -10.06 -0.81
CA ARG A 106 24.34 -11.10 -0.92
C ARG A 106 22.96 -10.62 -1.30
N ARG A 107 22.83 -9.39 -1.83
CA ARG A 107 21.52 -8.76 -2.16
C ARG A 107 20.68 -9.51 -3.20
N LEU A 108 21.33 -10.30 -4.06
CA LEU A 108 20.66 -11.17 -5.06
C LEU A 108 20.82 -12.67 -4.74
N ASP A 109 21.33 -12.98 -3.57
CA ASP A 109 21.42 -14.36 -3.11
C ASP A 109 20.02 -14.85 -2.68
N TYR A 110 19.51 -15.85 -3.37
CA TYR A 110 18.22 -16.46 -3.08
C TYR A 110 18.12 -16.95 -1.63
N THR A 111 19.21 -17.51 -1.08
CA THR A 111 19.25 -18.01 0.30
C THR A 111 19.24 -16.92 1.36
N ASN A 112 19.54 -15.67 0.96
CA ASN A 112 19.42 -14.49 1.81
C ASN A 112 18.05 -13.83 1.76
N THR A 113 17.03 -14.50 1.17
CA THR A 113 15.67 -13.97 1.03
C THR A 113 14.65 -14.90 1.64
N ARG A 114 13.51 -14.34 2.05
CA ARG A 114 12.34 -15.06 2.57
C ARG A 114 11.05 -14.36 2.23
N SER A 115 9.98 -15.11 2.13
CA SER A 115 8.63 -14.58 1.87
C SER A 115 7.91 -14.26 3.17
N LEU A 116 7.41 -13.04 3.32
CA LEU A 116 6.68 -12.59 4.51
C LEU A 116 5.35 -11.96 4.12
N CYS A 117 4.35 -12.06 5.00
CA CYS A 117 3.18 -11.21 4.95
C CYS A 117 3.52 -9.81 5.49
N HIS A 118 2.71 -8.81 5.14
CA HIS A 118 2.93 -7.42 5.56
C HIS A 118 3.11 -7.25 7.08
N ASP A 119 2.30 -7.94 7.89
CA ASP A 119 2.37 -7.85 9.35
C ASP A 119 3.70 -8.42 9.91
N CYS A 120 4.16 -9.55 9.37
CA CYS A 120 5.43 -10.15 9.77
C CYS A 120 6.62 -9.32 9.32
N HIS A 121 6.58 -8.76 8.11
CA HIS A 121 7.57 -7.84 7.60
C HIS A 121 7.67 -6.55 8.44
N ASP A 122 6.53 -5.93 8.77
CA ASP A 122 6.49 -4.76 9.66
C ASP A 122 7.01 -5.07 11.07
N ARG A 123 6.70 -6.28 11.61
CA ARG A 123 7.24 -6.75 12.89
C ARG A 123 8.75 -6.91 12.84
N ARG A 124 9.30 -7.50 11.77
CA ARG A 124 10.75 -7.66 11.55
C ARG A 124 11.48 -6.32 11.59
N HIS A 125 10.88 -5.28 11.00
CA HIS A 125 11.46 -3.93 10.95
C HIS A 125 11.05 -3.01 12.11
N GLY A 126 10.42 -3.53 13.14
CA GLY A 126 10.00 -2.76 14.32
C GLY A 126 8.92 -1.69 14.04
N ARG A 127 8.26 -1.74 12.88
CA ARG A 127 7.25 -0.74 12.50
C ARG A 127 5.95 -0.90 13.30
N PHE A 128 5.67 -2.08 13.78
CA PHE A 128 4.46 -2.41 14.54
C PHE A 128 4.43 -1.73 15.93
N ILE A 129 5.59 -1.56 16.57
CA ILE A 129 5.72 -0.98 17.90
C ILE A 129 5.33 0.51 17.88
N LYS A 130 5.64 1.24 16.80
CA LYS A 130 5.33 2.68 16.68
C LYS A 130 3.84 2.97 16.49
N LYS A 131 3.08 2.09 15.84
CA LYS A 131 1.63 2.26 15.63
C LYS A 131 0.82 2.04 16.90
N ASN A 132 1.26 1.16 17.79
CA ASN A 132 0.58 0.83 19.05
C ASN A 132 0.97 1.74 20.23
N ALA A 133 2.18 2.31 20.22
CA ALA A 133 2.61 3.25 21.25
C ALA A 133 1.79 4.55 21.26
N LEU A 134 1.13 4.89 20.14
CA LEU A 134 0.25 6.07 20.02
C LEU A 134 -1.19 5.83 20.50
N LYS A 135 -1.54 4.61 20.94
CA LYS A 135 -2.90 4.24 21.38
C LYS A 135 -3.03 3.93 22.87
N VAL A 136 -2.03 4.23 23.67
CA VAL A 136 -2.20 4.13 25.12
C VAL A 136 -2.97 5.37 25.58
N PRO A 137 -4.24 5.25 26.07
CA PRO A 137 -4.96 6.38 26.65
C PRO A 137 -4.18 6.80 27.90
N LYS A 138 -3.86 8.08 28.00
CA LYS A 138 -3.39 8.65 29.27
C LYS A 138 -4.50 8.43 30.29
N MET A 139 -4.31 7.50 31.21
CA MET A 139 -5.13 7.40 32.40
C MET A 139 -4.96 8.72 33.18
N ARG A 140 -6.08 9.38 33.44
CA ARG A 140 -6.17 10.53 34.35
C ARG A 140 -6.03 10.07 35.78
#